data_09352588dd95dc5e07cc3f5732b79940
#
_entry.id   09352588dd95dc5e07cc3f5732b79940
#
_cell.length_a   1.000
_cell.length_b   1.000
_cell.length_c   1.000
_cell.angle_alpha   90.00
_cell.angle_beta   90.00
_cell.angle_gamma   90.00
#
_symmetry.space_group_name_H-M   'P 1'
#
loop_
_entity.id
_entity.type
_entity.pdbx_description
1 polymer ?
#
loop_
_entity_poly.entity_id
_entity_poly.type
_entity_poly.pdbx_seq_one_letter_code
_entity_poly.pdbx_strand_id
1 'polypeptide(L)'
;EETDCVFSRIAVTVLCIASLSGCASFISQGTGTAPVGVDSGARSLGQVFIDSSIERTAKINLYKLDARFNQSRVNFESFHGNVLLTGQVPDQHLKRLAEDNVRAMTDVKTVHNFITVGPQIGYSTIMQDTTVTANTRGLLMKAPVVADSKVRIHTENGVLYVMGRLNTAEIQDLNAVLQQVGNVSKIVMLVDNI
;
A
#
# COMPACT_ATOMS: atom_id res chain seq x y z
N GLU A 1 -26.14 46.70 -25.12
CA GLU A 1 -24.72 46.33 -24.98
C GLU A 1 -24.27 46.25 -23.51
N GLU A 2 -24.78 47.14 -22.62
CA GLU A 2 -24.42 47.08 -21.17
C GLU A 2 -25.13 45.96 -20.41
N THR A 3 -26.30 45.53 -20.80
CA THR A 3 -27.08 44.47 -20.14
C THR A 3 -26.50 43.07 -20.35
N ASP A 4 -25.90 42.82 -21.51
CA ASP A 4 -25.28 41.52 -21.82
C ASP A 4 -24.00 41.27 -21.01
N CYS A 5 -23.26 42.33 -20.69
CA CYS A 5 -22.03 42.22 -19.89
C CYS A 5 -22.31 41.91 -18.41
N VAL A 6 -23.43 42.43 -17.86
CA VAL A 6 -23.86 42.17 -16.47
C VAL A 6 -24.38 40.74 -16.31
N PHE A 7 -25.15 40.23 -17.29
CA PHE A 7 -25.64 38.85 -17.28
C PHE A 7 -24.49 37.82 -17.39
N SER A 8 -23.49 38.12 -18.22
CA SER A 8 -22.29 37.24 -18.35
C SER A 8 -21.48 37.19 -17.06
N ARG A 9 -21.33 38.31 -16.34
CA ARG A 9 -20.61 38.34 -15.06
C ARG A 9 -21.34 37.62 -13.93
N ILE A 10 -22.67 37.71 -13.89
CA ILE A 10 -23.50 37.00 -12.90
C ILE A 10 -23.47 35.48 -13.18
N ALA A 11 -23.54 35.07 -14.44
CA ALA A 11 -23.48 33.67 -14.82
C ALA A 11 -22.12 33.01 -14.45
N VAL A 12 -21.01 33.71 -14.65
CA VAL A 12 -19.66 33.23 -14.25
C VAL A 12 -19.53 33.17 -12.73
N THR A 13 -20.10 34.14 -11.99
CA THR A 13 -20.00 34.13 -10.51
C THR A 13 -20.83 33.00 -9.90
N VAL A 14 -22.02 32.70 -10.44
CA VAL A 14 -22.86 31.57 -10.00
C VAL A 14 -22.23 30.24 -10.32
N LEU A 15 -21.54 30.11 -11.46
CA LEU A 15 -20.84 28.88 -11.84
C LEU A 15 -19.60 28.59 -10.94
N CYS A 16 -18.91 29.64 -10.47
CA CYS A 16 -17.80 29.48 -9.51
C CYS A 16 -18.23 29.08 -8.11
N ILE A 17 -19.45 29.49 -7.66
CA ILE A 17 -19.97 29.15 -6.33
C ILE A 17 -20.45 27.68 -6.29
N ALA A 18 -20.98 27.15 -7.40
CA ALA A 18 -21.43 25.77 -7.50
C ALA A 18 -20.27 24.74 -7.45
N SER A 19 -19.04 25.15 -7.77
CA SER A 19 -17.87 24.26 -7.76
C SER A 19 -17.23 24.08 -6.36
N LEU A 20 -17.57 24.88 -5.36
CA LEU A 20 -17.01 24.77 -4.00
C LEU A 20 -17.79 23.79 -3.09
N SER A 21 -19.00 23.39 -3.44
CA SER A 21 -19.80 22.47 -2.63
C SER A 21 -19.47 20.97 -2.86
N GLY A 22 -18.63 20.63 -3.85
CA GLY A 22 -18.28 19.26 -4.20
C GLY A 22 -17.21 18.61 -3.32
N CYS A 23 -16.39 19.38 -2.61
CA CYS A 23 -15.24 18.81 -1.89
C CYS A 23 -15.62 18.10 -0.58
N ALA A 24 -16.71 18.47 0.07
CA ALA A 24 -17.12 17.87 1.35
C ALA A 24 -17.68 16.43 1.17
N SER A 25 -18.38 16.17 0.06
CA SER A 25 -18.98 14.86 -0.20
C SER A 25 -17.94 13.79 -0.59
N PHE A 26 -16.82 14.19 -1.19
CA PHE A 26 -15.74 13.28 -1.57
C PHE A 26 -14.98 12.77 -0.34
N ILE A 27 -14.79 13.61 0.68
CA ILE A 27 -14.11 13.24 1.93
C ILE A 27 -14.95 12.24 2.73
N SER A 28 -16.28 12.41 2.76
CA SER A 28 -17.16 11.52 3.52
C SER A 28 -17.27 10.11 2.92
N GLN A 29 -17.13 9.96 1.61
CA GLN A 29 -17.13 8.64 0.94
C GLN A 29 -15.81 7.89 1.06
N GLY A 30 -14.69 8.60 1.25
CA GLY A 30 -13.36 8.00 1.40
C GLY A 30 -13.02 7.53 2.81
N THR A 31 -13.78 7.93 3.84
CA THR A 31 -13.49 7.60 5.25
C THR A 31 -14.26 6.40 5.80
N GLY A 32 -15.12 5.77 4.99
CA GLY A 32 -15.97 4.66 5.43
C GLY A 32 -17.04 5.09 6.44
N THR A 33 -17.83 4.13 6.92
CA THR A 33 -18.93 4.36 7.89
C THR A 33 -18.50 4.44 9.35
N ALA A 34 -17.20 4.26 9.65
CA ALA A 34 -16.70 4.29 11.01
C ALA A 34 -16.63 5.74 11.53
N PRO A 35 -17.01 5.98 12.81
CA PRO A 35 -16.86 7.28 13.45
C PRO A 35 -15.41 7.75 13.43
N VAL A 36 -15.19 9.04 13.18
CA VAL A 36 -13.84 9.63 13.21
C VAL A 36 -13.25 9.47 14.61
N GLY A 37 -12.02 8.90 14.67
CA GLY A 37 -11.32 8.70 15.95
C GLY A 37 -11.41 7.27 16.52
N VAL A 38 -12.21 6.38 15.92
CA VAL A 38 -12.20 4.95 16.28
C VAL A 38 -11.16 4.23 15.43
N ASP A 39 -10.29 3.46 16.06
CA ASP A 39 -9.31 2.63 15.33
C ASP A 39 -10.04 1.48 14.64
N SER A 40 -10.35 1.68 13.37
CA SER A 40 -11.02 0.69 12.54
C SER A 40 -10.04 -0.23 11.78
N GLY A 41 -8.73 -0.06 11.98
CA GLY A 41 -7.69 -0.72 11.19
C GLY A 41 -7.52 -0.14 9.78
N ALA A 42 -8.49 0.64 9.28
CA ALA A 42 -8.41 1.27 7.97
C ALA A 42 -7.41 2.45 7.98
N ARG A 43 -6.66 2.59 6.88
CA ARG A 43 -5.75 3.73 6.71
C ARG A 43 -6.55 5.00 6.41
N SER A 44 -6.28 6.07 7.18
CA SER A 44 -6.70 7.43 6.81
C SER A 44 -5.93 7.91 5.58
N LEU A 45 -6.43 8.93 4.90
CA LEU A 45 -5.69 9.56 3.78
C LEU A 45 -4.30 10.04 4.21
N GLY A 46 -4.19 10.65 5.41
CA GLY A 46 -2.90 11.05 5.97
C GLY A 46 -1.94 9.88 6.12
N GLN A 47 -2.42 8.72 6.62
CA GLN A 47 -1.60 7.52 6.76
C GLN A 47 -1.17 6.95 5.40
N VAL A 48 -2.02 7.01 4.38
CA VAL A 48 -1.65 6.60 3.01
C VAL A 48 -0.52 7.48 2.46
N PHE A 49 -0.55 8.80 2.72
CA PHE A 49 0.54 9.69 2.32
C PHE A 49 1.84 9.41 3.07
N ILE A 50 1.78 9.14 4.38
CA ILE A 50 2.95 8.77 5.18
C ILE A 50 3.57 7.46 4.64
N ASP A 51 2.76 6.42 4.48
CA ASP A 51 3.22 5.13 3.95
C ASP A 51 3.86 5.28 2.56
N SER A 52 3.22 6.02 1.65
CA SER A 52 3.77 6.31 0.32
C SER A 52 5.07 7.13 0.36
N SER A 53 5.20 8.03 1.32
CA SER A 53 6.43 8.80 1.55
C SER A 53 7.57 7.90 2.01
N ILE A 54 7.29 6.96 2.93
CA ILE A 54 8.26 5.96 3.38
C ILE A 54 8.79 5.14 2.20
N GLU A 55 7.89 4.54 1.40
CA GLU A 55 8.25 3.72 0.24
C GLU A 55 9.12 4.47 -0.76
N ARG A 56 8.72 5.70 -1.10
CA ARG A 56 9.46 6.54 -2.05
C ARG A 56 10.83 6.95 -1.52
N THR A 57 10.88 7.41 -0.28
CA THR A 57 12.13 7.87 0.35
C THR A 57 13.09 6.70 0.53
N ALA A 58 12.61 5.53 0.99
CA ALA A 58 13.41 4.33 1.11
C ALA A 58 14.06 3.94 -0.22
N LYS A 59 13.28 3.96 -1.30
CA LYS A 59 13.75 3.64 -2.65
C LYS A 59 14.80 4.65 -3.15
N ILE A 60 14.56 5.95 -2.98
CA ILE A 60 15.52 6.99 -3.39
C ILE A 60 16.83 6.86 -2.63
N ASN A 61 16.77 6.68 -1.31
CA ASN A 61 17.95 6.57 -0.47
C ASN A 61 18.76 5.31 -0.79
N LEU A 62 18.09 4.20 -1.06
CA LEU A 62 18.73 2.93 -1.40
C LEU A 62 19.76 3.09 -2.51
N TYR A 63 19.38 3.74 -3.60
CA TYR A 63 20.27 3.97 -4.76
C TYR A 63 21.42 4.95 -4.48
N LYS A 64 21.28 5.79 -3.44
CA LYS A 64 22.35 6.69 -3.00
C LYS A 64 23.36 6.02 -2.07
N LEU A 65 22.93 4.98 -1.36
CA LEU A 65 23.76 4.27 -0.39
C LEU A 65 24.81 3.37 -1.05
N ASP A 66 24.43 2.65 -2.11
CA ASP A 66 25.35 1.77 -2.82
C ASP A 66 24.90 1.57 -4.29
N ALA A 67 25.81 1.81 -5.23
CA ALA A 67 25.54 1.69 -6.66
C ALA A 67 25.13 0.26 -7.09
N ARG A 68 25.51 -0.77 -6.32
CA ARG A 68 25.14 -2.17 -6.59
C ARG A 68 23.62 -2.41 -6.47
N PHE A 69 22.88 -1.52 -5.83
CA PHE A 69 21.41 -1.59 -5.84
C PHE A 69 20.81 -1.36 -7.23
N ASN A 70 21.54 -0.75 -8.18
CA ASN A 70 21.10 -0.66 -9.57
C ASN A 70 20.98 -2.05 -10.26
N GLN A 71 21.67 -3.05 -9.73
CA GLN A 71 21.63 -4.43 -10.20
C GLN A 71 20.79 -5.34 -9.28
N SER A 72 20.11 -4.75 -8.32
CA SER A 72 19.26 -5.44 -7.36
C SER A 72 17.79 -5.16 -7.64
N ARG A 73 16.92 -6.04 -7.16
CA ARG A 73 15.48 -5.82 -7.15
C ARG A 73 15.03 -5.74 -5.70
N VAL A 74 14.66 -4.55 -5.26
CA VAL A 74 14.17 -4.32 -3.89
C VAL A 74 12.84 -3.58 -3.95
N ASN A 75 11.82 -4.15 -3.32
CA ASN A 75 10.49 -3.58 -3.17
C ASN A 75 10.27 -3.18 -1.72
N PHE A 76 9.58 -2.06 -1.53
CA PHE A 76 9.18 -1.52 -0.25
C PHE A 76 7.66 -1.38 -0.26
N GLU A 77 6.98 -1.99 0.71
CA GLU A 77 5.56 -1.84 0.95
C GLU A 77 5.35 -1.37 2.39
N SER A 78 4.67 -0.27 2.59
CA SER A 78 4.39 0.28 3.93
C SER A 78 2.90 0.22 4.23
N PHE A 79 2.56 -0.16 5.46
CA PHE A 79 1.21 -0.18 5.98
C PHE A 79 1.21 0.21 7.46
N HIS A 80 0.67 1.39 7.78
CA HIS A 80 0.69 1.98 9.13
C HIS A 80 2.10 2.09 9.75
N GLY A 81 3.14 2.30 8.92
CA GLY A 81 4.53 2.36 9.35
C GLY A 81 5.19 0.99 9.56
N ASN A 82 4.47 -0.11 9.36
CA ASN A 82 5.07 -1.44 9.21
C ASN A 82 5.57 -1.57 7.77
N VAL A 83 6.84 -1.84 7.59
CA VAL A 83 7.47 -1.86 6.26
C VAL A 83 7.95 -3.26 5.93
N LEU A 84 7.48 -3.76 4.80
CA LEU A 84 7.89 -5.02 4.20
C LEU A 84 8.94 -4.74 3.12
N LEU A 85 10.08 -5.41 3.22
CA LEU A 85 11.13 -5.44 2.21
C LEU A 85 11.15 -6.80 1.54
N THR A 86 11.05 -6.82 0.22
CA THR A 86 11.14 -8.04 -0.60
C THR A 86 12.05 -7.83 -1.80
N GLY A 87 12.40 -8.90 -2.48
CA GLY A 87 13.22 -8.87 -3.68
C GLY A 87 14.56 -9.59 -3.52
N GLN A 88 15.52 -9.26 -4.36
CA GLN A 88 16.81 -9.94 -4.43
C GLN A 88 17.96 -8.94 -4.45
N VAL A 89 19.00 -9.28 -3.70
CA VAL A 89 20.27 -8.54 -3.65
C VAL A 89 21.44 -9.50 -3.79
N PRO A 90 22.60 -9.06 -4.31
CA PRO A 90 23.76 -9.93 -4.54
C PRO A 90 24.37 -10.51 -3.26
N ASP A 91 24.31 -9.79 -2.15
CA ASP A 91 24.99 -10.18 -0.93
C ASP A 91 24.26 -9.75 0.35
N GLN A 92 24.69 -10.33 1.47
CA GLN A 92 24.10 -10.09 2.79
C GLN A 92 24.35 -8.66 3.32
N HIS A 93 25.40 -7.99 2.85
CA HIS A 93 25.67 -6.61 3.23
C HIS A 93 24.57 -5.67 2.69
N LEU A 94 24.24 -5.81 1.40
CA LEU A 94 23.17 -5.03 0.77
C LEU A 94 21.80 -5.32 1.40
N LYS A 95 21.53 -6.57 1.80
CA LYS A 95 20.31 -6.91 2.52
C LYS A 95 20.18 -6.14 3.84
N ARG A 96 21.27 -6.09 4.64
CA ARG A 96 21.30 -5.32 5.88
C ARG A 96 21.20 -3.81 5.63
N LEU A 97 21.94 -3.31 4.63
CA LEU A 97 21.92 -1.89 4.28
C LEU A 97 20.53 -1.40 3.86
N ALA A 98 19.77 -2.23 3.14
CA ALA A 98 18.38 -1.93 2.79
C ALA A 98 17.47 -1.87 4.04
N GLU A 99 17.67 -2.75 5.02
CA GLU A 99 16.94 -2.75 6.28
C GLU A 99 17.27 -1.52 7.12
N ASP A 100 18.57 -1.21 7.28
CA ASP A 100 19.04 -0.08 8.08
C ASP A 100 18.56 1.27 7.49
N ASN A 101 18.52 1.39 6.16
CA ASN A 101 17.95 2.54 5.47
C ASN A 101 16.51 2.83 5.90
N VAL A 102 15.68 1.79 5.97
CA VAL A 102 14.27 1.95 6.35
C VAL A 102 14.12 2.14 7.85
N ARG A 103 14.88 1.40 8.64
CA ARG A 103 14.84 1.47 10.11
C ARG A 103 15.23 2.84 10.67
N ALA A 104 16.04 3.61 9.94
CA ALA A 104 16.45 4.96 10.29
C ALA A 104 15.36 6.03 10.06
N MET A 105 14.24 5.69 9.41
CA MET A 105 13.18 6.65 9.07
C MET A 105 12.21 6.84 10.25
N THR A 106 11.85 8.09 10.56
CA THR A 106 11.07 8.48 11.74
C THR A 106 9.69 7.81 11.82
N ASP A 107 9.01 7.66 10.67
CA ASP A 107 7.64 7.16 10.63
C ASP A 107 7.56 5.63 10.53
N VAL A 108 8.70 4.94 10.54
CA VAL A 108 8.79 3.48 10.49
C VAL A 108 8.71 2.91 11.90
N LYS A 109 7.78 1.97 12.09
CA LYS A 109 7.55 1.28 13.37
C LYS A 109 8.22 -0.09 13.39
N THR A 110 8.00 -0.88 12.35
CA THR A 110 8.50 -2.25 12.24
C THR A 110 9.03 -2.50 10.84
N VAL A 111 10.11 -3.25 10.73
CA VAL A 111 10.70 -3.64 9.45
C VAL A 111 10.71 -5.16 9.33
N HIS A 112 10.06 -5.67 8.30
CA HIS A 112 10.03 -7.09 7.93
C HIS A 112 10.91 -7.31 6.70
N ASN A 113 12.13 -7.82 6.89
CA ASN A 113 13.09 -7.99 5.81
C ASN A 113 13.08 -9.41 5.25
N PHE A 114 12.34 -9.60 4.16
CA PHE A 114 12.27 -10.83 3.38
C PHE A 114 13.08 -10.76 2.08
N ILE A 115 14.02 -9.82 1.95
CA ILE A 115 14.97 -9.79 0.83
C ILE A 115 15.77 -11.10 0.83
N THR A 116 15.88 -11.73 -0.33
CA THR A 116 16.73 -12.91 -0.54
C THR A 116 18.08 -12.51 -1.13
N VAL A 117 19.11 -13.25 -0.75
CA VAL A 117 20.46 -13.10 -1.34
C VAL A 117 20.58 -14.04 -2.52
N GLY A 118 20.81 -13.49 -3.70
CA GLY A 118 20.90 -14.25 -4.93
C GLY A 118 20.56 -13.42 -6.18
N PRO A 119 20.51 -14.09 -7.34
CA PRO A 119 20.16 -13.41 -8.59
C PRO A 119 18.71 -12.93 -8.57
N GLN A 120 18.41 -11.91 -9.37
CA GLN A 120 17.04 -11.42 -9.57
C GLN A 120 16.17 -12.53 -10.21
N ILE A 121 14.90 -12.57 -9.80
CA ILE A 121 13.90 -13.44 -10.44
C ILE A 121 13.64 -13.03 -11.88
N GLY A 122 13.29 -14.01 -12.71
CA GLY A 122 12.98 -13.78 -14.12
C GLY A 122 11.66 -13.04 -14.33
N TYR A 123 11.53 -12.44 -15.50
CA TYR A 123 10.33 -11.69 -15.88
C TYR A 123 9.03 -12.53 -15.81
N SER A 124 9.09 -13.80 -16.19
CA SER A 124 7.95 -14.72 -16.09
C SER A 124 7.44 -14.89 -14.65
N THR A 125 8.34 -14.99 -13.68
CA THR A 125 8.01 -15.07 -12.27
C THR A 125 7.36 -13.76 -11.79
N ILE A 126 7.90 -12.60 -12.20
CA ILE A 126 7.32 -11.28 -11.88
C ILE A 126 5.88 -11.16 -12.40
N MET A 127 5.63 -11.63 -13.63
CA MET A 127 4.29 -11.62 -14.22
C MET A 127 3.32 -12.56 -13.49
N GLN A 128 3.79 -13.73 -13.06
CA GLN A 128 3.00 -14.65 -12.24
C GLN A 128 2.65 -14.03 -10.88
N ASP A 129 3.62 -13.43 -10.19
CA ASP A 129 3.43 -12.74 -8.92
C ASP A 129 2.40 -11.59 -9.05
N THR A 130 2.49 -10.82 -10.13
CA THR A 130 1.53 -9.75 -10.43
C THR A 130 0.12 -10.32 -10.61
N THR A 131 -0.01 -11.44 -11.31
CA THR A 131 -1.29 -12.12 -11.54
C THR A 131 -1.87 -12.64 -10.21
N VAL A 132 -1.04 -13.26 -9.37
CA VAL A 132 -1.46 -13.73 -8.04
C VAL A 132 -1.95 -12.56 -7.18
N THR A 133 -1.21 -11.44 -7.16
CA THR A 133 -1.61 -10.25 -6.43
C THR A 133 -2.96 -9.71 -6.93
N ALA A 134 -3.16 -9.61 -8.24
CA ALA A 134 -4.41 -9.13 -8.83
C ALA A 134 -5.59 -10.06 -8.52
N ASN A 135 -5.41 -11.38 -8.64
CA ASN A 135 -6.42 -12.36 -8.32
C ASN A 135 -6.80 -12.33 -6.84
N THR A 136 -5.81 -12.21 -5.95
CA THR A 136 -6.05 -12.12 -4.51
C THR A 136 -6.84 -10.86 -4.16
N ARG A 137 -6.53 -9.70 -4.78
CA ARG A 137 -7.33 -8.48 -4.63
C ARG A 137 -8.77 -8.69 -5.12
N GLY A 138 -8.94 -9.36 -6.25
CA GLY A 138 -10.27 -9.70 -6.78
C GLY A 138 -11.09 -10.59 -5.83
N LEU A 139 -10.45 -11.53 -5.13
CA LEU A 139 -11.10 -12.34 -4.10
C LEU A 139 -11.50 -11.51 -2.88
N LEU A 140 -10.61 -10.64 -2.40
CA LEU A 140 -10.89 -9.74 -1.27
C LEU A 140 -12.03 -8.76 -1.57
N MET A 141 -12.11 -8.22 -2.77
CA MET A 141 -13.22 -7.34 -3.19
C MET A 141 -14.58 -8.04 -3.21
N LYS A 142 -14.61 -9.36 -3.43
CA LYS A 142 -15.85 -10.18 -3.41
C LYS A 142 -16.26 -10.58 -2.00
N ALA A 143 -15.34 -10.54 -1.04
CA ALA A 143 -15.57 -10.86 0.35
C ALA A 143 -15.76 -9.55 1.15
N PRO A 144 -17.01 -9.11 1.42
CA PRO A 144 -17.28 -7.77 1.97
C PRO A 144 -16.78 -7.56 3.41
N VAL A 145 -16.19 -8.58 4.01
CA VAL A 145 -15.83 -8.60 5.43
C VAL A 145 -14.50 -7.91 5.71
N VAL A 146 -13.56 -7.95 4.75
CA VAL A 146 -12.26 -7.27 4.89
C VAL A 146 -12.17 -6.14 3.88
N ALA A 147 -12.27 -4.90 4.35
CA ALA A 147 -12.12 -3.73 3.48
C ALA A 147 -10.68 -3.66 2.92
N ASP A 148 -10.54 -3.36 1.63
CA ASP A 148 -9.25 -3.18 0.94
C ASP A 148 -8.37 -2.11 1.62
N SER A 149 -8.99 -1.14 2.31
CA SER A 149 -8.29 -0.12 3.10
C SER A 149 -7.60 -0.64 4.36
N LYS A 150 -7.96 -1.85 4.83
CA LYS A 150 -7.42 -2.49 6.05
C LYS A 150 -6.29 -3.46 5.79
N VAL A 151 -6.06 -3.83 4.53
CA VAL A 151 -5.03 -4.80 4.14
C VAL A 151 -4.20 -4.27 2.98
N ARG A 152 -2.98 -4.73 2.90
CA ARG A 152 -2.07 -4.55 1.76
C ARG A 152 -1.50 -5.90 1.39
N ILE A 153 -1.52 -6.23 0.12
CA ILE A 153 -1.00 -7.49 -0.40
C ILE A 153 0.08 -7.26 -1.44
N HIS A 154 1.11 -8.08 -1.36
CA HIS A 154 2.23 -8.10 -2.28
C HIS A 154 2.69 -9.54 -2.51
N THR A 155 3.00 -9.90 -3.75
CA THR A 155 3.56 -11.23 -4.06
C THR A 155 4.97 -11.04 -4.60
N GLU A 156 5.90 -11.83 -4.08
CA GLU A 156 7.29 -11.86 -4.50
C GLU A 156 7.81 -13.30 -4.52
N ASN A 157 8.26 -13.75 -5.69
CA ASN A 157 8.81 -15.09 -5.93
C ASN A 157 7.88 -16.21 -5.42
N GLY A 158 6.59 -16.13 -5.75
CA GLY A 158 5.57 -17.09 -5.36
C GLY A 158 5.15 -17.04 -3.88
N VAL A 159 5.68 -16.10 -3.10
CA VAL A 159 5.28 -15.88 -1.70
C VAL A 159 4.31 -14.68 -1.65
N LEU A 160 3.11 -14.92 -1.14
CA LEU A 160 2.11 -13.88 -0.90
C LEU A 160 2.28 -13.31 0.51
N TYR A 161 2.54 -12.03 0.60
CA TYR A 161 2.62 -11.27 1.84
C TYR A 161 1.33 -10.48 2.04
N VAL A 162 0.77 -10.57 3.22
CA VAL A 162 -0.45 -9.86 3.61
C VAL A 162 -0.16 -9.03 4.85
N MET A 163 -0.22 -7.72 4.71
CA MET A 163 -0.09 -6.76 5.81
C MET A 163 -1.47 -6.22 6.14
N GLY A 164 -1.73 -5.91 7.40
CA GLY A 164 -3.04 -5.37 7.78
C GLY A 164 -3.15 -5.03 9.27
N ARG A 165 -4.28 -4.38 9.59
CA ARG A 165 -4.73 -4.17 10.98
C ARG A 165 -6.18 -4.59 11.06
N LEU A 166 -6.44 -5.72 11.71
CA LEU A 166 -7.71 -6.42 11.67
C LEU A 166 -8.08 -6.92 13.06
N ASN A 167 -9.37 -6.97 13.36
CA ASN A 167 -9.85 -7.67 14.52
C ASN A 167 -9.87 -9.20 14.29
N THR A 168 -10.09 -9.97 15.36
CA THR A 168 -10.04 -11.44 15.31
C THR A 168 -11.03 -12.05 14.30
N ALA A 169 -12.23 -11.49 14.16
CA ALA A 169 -13.23 -11.97 13.20
C ALA A 169 -12.77 -11.70 11.75
N GLU A 170 -12.29 -10.50 11.47
CA GLU A 170 -11.73 -10.12 10.17
C GLU A 170 -10.51 -10.99 9.78
N ILE A 171 -9.68 -11.37 10.74
CA ILE A 171 -8.56 -12.30 10.50
C ILE A 171 -9.06 -13.68 10.09
N GLN A 172 -10.14 -14.19 10.70
CA GLN A 172 -10.75 -15.46 10.30
C GLN A 172 -11.30 -15.40 8.87
N ASP A 173 -12.00 -14.32 8.53
CA ASP A 173 -12.55 -14.11 7.20
C ASP A 173 -11.45 -13.94 6.15
N LEU A 174 -10.39 -13.20 6.48
CA LEU A 174 -9.21 -13.09 5.63
C LEU A 174 -8.59 -14.45 5.36
N ASN A 175 -8.43 -15.29 6.38
CA ASN A 175 -7.92 -16.65 6.22
C ASN A 175 -8.79 -17.50 5.28
N ALA A 176 -10.12 -17.41 5.38
CA ALA A 176 -11.02 -18.12 4.48
C ALA A 176 -10.88 -17.67 3.01
N VAL A 177 -10.63 -16.39 2.78
CA VAL A 177 -10.33 -15.87 1.44
C VAL A 177 -8.96 -16.35 0.94
N LEU A 178 -7.93 -16.31 1.78
CA LEU A 178 -6.57 -16.69 1.41
C LEU A 178 -6.45 -18.17 1.07
N GLN A 179 -7.29 -19.05 1.64
CA GLN A 179 -7.35 -20.47 1.25
C GLN A 179 -7.78 -20.70 -0.20
N GLN A 180 -8.43 -19.71 -0.84
CA GLN A 180 -8.87 -19.78 -2.24
C GLN A 180 -7.78 -19.29 -3.22
N VAL A 181 -6.67 -18.74 -2.71
CA VAL A 181 -5.59 -18.23 -3.53
C VAL A 181 -4.74 -19.38 -4.05
N GLY A 182 -4.70 -19.53 -5.38
CA GLY A 182 -3.87 -20.52 -6.06
C GLY A 182 -2.54 -19.95 -6.52
N ASN A 183 -1.64 -20.84 -6.94
CA ASN A 183 -0.33 -20.51 -7.52
C ASN A 183 0.61 -19.74 -6.57
N VAL A 184 0.51 -19.98 -5.27
CA VAL A 184 1.42 -19.50 -4.24
C VAL A 184 2.15 -20.66 -3.58
N SER A 185 3.42 -20.48 -3.30
CA SER A 185 4.23 -21.45 -2.54
C SER A 185 4.05 -21.28 -1.03
N LYS A 186 3.78 -20.03 -0.60
CA LYS A 186 3.64 -19.68 0.81
C LYS A 186 2.82 -18.40 0.96
N ILE A 187 2.07 -18.31 2.06
CA ILE A 187 1.42 -17.08 2.52
C ILE A 187 2.07 -16.65 3.84
N VAL A 188 2.47 -15.39 3.92
CA VAL A 188 3.04 -14.76 5.11
C VAL A 188 2.10 -13.67 5.58
N MET A 189 1.55 -13.84 6.77
CA MET A 189 0.65 -12.86 7.37
C MET A 189 1.44 -11.96 8.34
N LEU A 190 1.40 -10.66 8.07
CA LEU A 190 2.00 -9.58 8.85
C LEU A 190 0.85 -8.65 9.30
N VAL A 191 -0.07 -9.22 10.10
CA VAL A 191 -1.32 -8.58 10.49
C VAL A 191 -1.28 -8.27 11.99
N ASP A 192 -1.51 -7.01 12.33
CA ASP A 192 -1.71 -6.56 13.70
C ASP A 192 -3.17 -6.82 14.11
N ASN A 193 -3.37 -7.48 15.24
CA ASN A 193 -4.70 -7.67 15.83
C ASN A 193 -5.07 -6.45 16.68
N ILE A 194 -6.27 -5.87 16.44
CA ILE A 194 -6.79 -4.65 17.09
C ILE A 194 -8.10 -4.90 17.79
#